data_5992d11db2a1332839273ce740170312
#
_entry.id   5992d11db2a1332839273ce740170312
#
_cell.length_a   1.000
_cell.length_b   1.000
_cell.length_c   1.000
_cell.angle_alpha   90.00
_cell.angle_beta   90.00
_cell.angle_gamma   90.00
#
_symmetry.space_group_name_H-M   'P 1'
#
loop_
_entity.id
_entity.type
_entity.pdbx_description
1 polymer ?
#
loop_
_entity_poly.entity_id
_entity_poly.type
_entity_poly.pdbx_seq_one_letter_code
_entity_poly.pdbx_strand_id
1 'polypeptide(L)'
;MSCIYKGEVIESELSKNSKGGTEMMRQRLIDNVGKEVLENVAVHLSRPRDLYEDVPNILYCHDLSEDPENVILKDGGWNKFQHIVFVTAWQRDQYIMRFGMPYSMCSVIHNAVEVKYDPKEKDMETIRFVYHTTPHRGLELLVPVFASLAKEFDNIHLDVYSGFEIYGWEGRNAAYEPLFAQIAEHSHMTYHGVKSNEEVLEALDKSHIFLYPNIWKETSCIALLEAIKSQMICIHPNYGALPETAANATIMYDWNEDLNHHANYAYAVTRQVLTQMKNDPNYFHGFTFSDRFNLARNNVASFGTMWNTLLRNITDAYKR
;
A
#
# COMPACT_ATOMS: atom_id res chain seq x y z
N MET A 1 -3.45 -15.76 9.10
CA MET A 1 -3.44 -15.50 7.66
C MET A 1 -4.48 -16.36 7.02
N SER A 2 -5.00 -15.98 5.88
CA SER A 2 -6.18 -16.60 5.30
C SER A 2 -5.84 -17.32 3.99
N CYS A 3 -6.67 -18.30 3.67
CA CYS A 3 -6.66 -18.99 2.39
C CYS A 3 -8.07 -18.90 1.80
N ILE A 4 -8.18 -18.77 0.50
CA ILE A 4 -9.44 -19.00 -0.22
C ILE A 4 -9.34 -20.41 -0.78
N TYR A 5 -10.09 -21.34 -0.20
CA TYR A 5 -10.13 -22.73 -0.60
C TYR A 5 -11.51 -23.07 -1.13
N LYS A 6 -11.57 -23.46 -2.39
CA LYS A 6 -12.84 -23.76 -3.10
C LYS A 6 -13.89 -22.65 -2.95
N GLY A 7 -13.45 -21.39 -3.03
CA GLY A 7 -14.31 -20.22 -2.92
C GLY A 7 -14.68 -19.82 -1.50
N GLU A 8 -14.29 -20.60 -0.49
CA GLU A 8 -14.53 -20.26 0.92
C GLU A 8 -13.30 -19.69 1.58
N VAL A 9 -13.49 -18.72 2.48
CA VAL A 9 -12.40 -18.09 3.24
C VAL A 9 -12.13 -18.92 4.48
N ILE A 10 -10.91 -19.48 4.57
CA ILE A 10 -10.39 -20.13 5.76
C ILE A 10 -9.47 -19.15 6.48
N GLU A 11 -9.89 -18.67 7.64
CA GLU A 11 -9.12 -17.72 8.44
C GLU A 11 -8.35 -18.41 9.56
N SER A 12 -7.10 -17.99 9.75
CA SER A 12 -6.38 -18.30 10.98
C SER A 12 -6.83 -17.36 12.12
N GLU A 13 -6.66 -17.80 13.36
CA GLU A 13 -6.98 -16.99 14.55
C GLU A 13 -6.32 -15.60 14.54
N LEU A 14 -5.10 -15.51 13.98
CA LEU A 14 -4.32 -14.27 13.87
C LEU A 14 -4.88 -13.25 12.87
N SER A 15 -5.74 -13.67 11.95
CA SER A 15 -6.27 -12.80 10.87
C SER A 15 -7.71 -12.32 11.09
N LYS A 16 -8.41 -12.85 12.09
CA LYS A 16 -9.84 -12.54 12.33
C LYS A 16 -10.12 -11.04 12.56
N ASN A 17 -9.17 -10.32 13.15
CA ASN A 17 -9.32 -8.91 13.47
C ASN A 17 -8.49 -7.98 12.56
N SER A 18 -7.72 -8.53 11.64
CA SER A 18 -6.87 -7.74 10.73
C SER A 18 -7.70 -7.16 9.60
N LYS A 19 -7.50 -5.87 9.32
CA LYS A 19 -8.11 -5.10 8.21
C LYS A 19 -7.04 -4.44 7.34
N GLY A 20 -5.88 -5.07 7.24
CA GLY A 20 -4.74 -4.56 6.47
C GLY A 20 -4.89 -4.76 4.97
N GLY A 21 -3.83 -4.39 4.23
CA GLY A 21 -3.81 -4.46 2.77
C GLY A 21 -4.05 -5.87 2.20
N THR A 22 -3.57 -6.90 2.89
CA THR A 22 -3.78 -8.31 2.50
C THR A 22 -5.26 -8.68 2.54
N GLU A 23 -5.96 -8.30 3.60
CA GLU A 23 -7.39 -8.57 3.77
C GLU A 23 -8.23 -7.78 2.75
N MET A 24 -7.83 -6.54 2.45
CA MET A 24 -8.47 -5.75 1.38
C MET A 24 -8.31 -6.43 0.02
N MET A 25 -7.11 -6.92 -0.31
CA MET A 25 -6.88 -7.62 -1.60
C MET A 25 -7.61 -8.96 -1.65
N ARG A 26 -7.70 -9.68 -0.53
CA ARG A 26 -8.53 -10.89 -0.42
C ARG A 26 -9.98 -10.59 -0.78
N GLN A 27 -10.56 -9.57 -0.19
CA GLN A 27 -11.96 -9.20 -0.46
C GLN A 27 -12.15 -8.81 -1.92
N ARG A 28 -11.24 -7.99 -2.48
CA ARG A 28 -11.30 -7.64 -3.91
C ARG A 28 -11.17 -8.85 -4.84
N LEU A 29 -10.38 -9.84 -4.45
CA LEU A 29 -10.25 -11.09 -5.21
C LEU A 29 -11.59 -11.85 -5.22
N ILE A 30 -12.24 -11.99 -4.05
CA ILE A 30 -13.54 -12.65 -3.91
C ILE A 30 -14.62 -11.91 -4.72
N ASP A 31 -14.64 -10.59 -4.66
CA ASP A 31 -15.69 -9.77 -5.29
C ASP A 31 -15.55 -9.70 -6.82
N ASN A 32 -14.35 -9.93 -7.37
CA ASN A 32 -14.05 -9.67 -8.78
C ASN A 32 -13.58 -10.92 -9.57
N VAL A 33 -13.43 -12.05 -8.92
CA VAL A 33 -13.12 -13.33 -9.56
C VAL A 33 -14.38 -14.21 -9.55
N GLY A 34 -14.68 -14.84 -10.70
CA GLY A 34 -15.85 -15.70 -10.80
C GLY A 34 -15.84 -16.83 -9.77
N LYS A 35 -16.97 -17.04 -9.12
CA LYS A 35 -17.12 -18.08 -8.08
C LYS A 35 -16.72 -19.46 -8.64
N GLU A 36 -17.15 -19.77 -9.86
CA GLU A 36 -16.83 -21.02 -10.56
C GLU A 36 -15.31 -21.22 -10.80
N VAL A 37 -14.52 -20.13 -10.75
CA VAL A 37 -13.06 -20.18 -10.86
C VAL A 37 -12.45 -20.46 -9.48
N LEU A 38 -12.91 -19.74 -8.47
CA LEU A 38 -12.42 -19.88 -7.08
C LEU A 38 -12.74 -21.26 -6.48
N GLU A 39 -13.83 -21.90 -6.89
CA GLU A 39 -14.20 -23.26 -6.46
C GLU A 39 -13.20 -24.36 -6.90
N ASN A 40 -12.28 -24.05 -7.82
CA ASN A 40 -11.31 -25.00 -8.36
C ASN A 40 -9.86 -24.75 -7.91
N VAL A 41 -9.62 -23.89 -6.93
CA VAL A 41 -8.27 -23.48 -6.49
C VAL A 41 -8.17 -23.31 -4.98
N ALA A 42 -6.93 -23.30 -4.49
CA ALA A 42 -6.58 -22.78 -3.16
C ALA A 42 -5.63 -21.59 -3.34
N VAL A 43 -6.07 -20.39 -2.93
CA VAL A 43 -5.24 -19.18 -2.96
C VAL A 43 -4.80 -18.84 -1.53
N HIS A 44 -3.51 -19.03 -1.25
CA HIS A 44 -2.89 -18.74 0.04
C HIS A 44 -2.40 -17.30 0.07
N LEU A 45 -2.93 -16.49 0.98
CA LEU A 45 -2.53 -15.09 1.12
C LEU A 45 -1.33 -15.00 2.08
N SER A 46 -0.17 -14.78 1.51
CA SER A 46 1.14 -14.78 2.19
C SER A 46 1.45 -16.12 2.87
N ARG A 47 1.49 -16.22 4.15
CA ARG A 47 2.00 -17.29 5.04
C ARG A 47 1.15 -18.56 4.99
N PRO A 48 1.33 -19.48 4.04
CA PRO A 48 0.53 -20.70 3.95
C PRO A 48 0.78 -21.59 5.17
N ARG A 49 -0.28 -22.27 5.65
CA ARG A 49 -0.20 -23.23 6.75
C ARG A 49 -0.41 -24.65 6.23
N ASP A 50 -1.50 -24.85 5.52
CA ASP A 50 -1.89 -26.14 4.97
C ASP A 50 -1.88 -26.05 3.44
N LEU A 51 -1.52 -27.13 2.77
CA LEU A 51 -1.62 -27.29 1.33
C LEU A 51 -2.67 -28.35 1.02
N TYR A 52 -3.36 -28.20 -0.09
CA TYR A 52 -4.46 -29.05 -0.50
C TYR A 52 -4.01 -29.95 -1.69
N GLU A 53 -4.39 -31.23 -1.65
CA GLU A 53 -4.00 -32.19 -2.68
C GLU A 53 -5.01 -32.25 -3.84
N ASP A 54 -6.22 -31.79 -3.64
CA ASP A 54 -7.36 -31.93 -4.55
C ASP A 54 -7.58 -30.73 -5.48
N VAL A 55 -6.82 -29.65 -5.28
CA VAL A 55 -6.85 -28.44 -6.13
C VAL A 55 -5.46 -27.81 -6.22
N PRO A 56 -5.17 -27.04 -7.30
CA PRO A 56 -3.91 -26.31 -7.39
C PRO A 56 -3.77 -25.28 -6.28
N ASN A 57 -2.58 -25.24 -5.65
CA ASN A 57 -2.21 -24.27 -4.62
C ASN A 57 -1.50 -23.09 -5.27
N ILE A 58 -2.03 -21.90 -5.08
CA ILE A 58 -1.46 -20.65 -5.55
C ILE A 58 -1.03 -19.81 -4.33
N LEU A 59 0.20 -19.35 -4.31
CA LEU A 59 0.68 -18.44 -3.29
C LEU A 59 0.56 -17.00 -3.77
N TYR A 60 -0.18 -16.16 -3.04
CA TYR A 60 -0.31 -14.74 -3.29
C TYR A 60 0.47 -13.96 -2.22
N CYS A 61 1.66 -13.47 -2.60
CA CYS A 61 2.62 -12.85 -1.69
C CYS A 61 2.30 -11.37 -1.43
N HIS A 62 2.24 -10.99 -0.15
CA HIS A 62 2.15 -9.60 0.30
C HIS A 62 3.31 -9.18 1.20
N ASP A 63 4.01 -10.14 1.81
CA ASP A 63 5.12 -9.88 2.73
C ASP A 63 6.46 -9.69 1.99
N LEU A 64 7.47 -9.22 2.70
CA LEU A 64 8.85 -9.16 2.19
C LEU A 64 9.44 -10.57 2.04
N SER A 65 10.38 -10.75 1.13
CA SER A 65 11.09 -12.03 0.95
C SER A 65 11.86 -12.46 2.22
N GLU A 66 12.25 -11.49 3.04
CA GLU A 66 12.96 -11.65 4.31
C GLU A 66 12.06 -12.11 5.47
N ASP A 67 10.73 -12.06 5.30
CA ASP A 67 9.81 -12.49 6.37
C ASP A 67 10.11 -13.92 6.81
N PRO A 68 10.30 -14.18 8.12
CA PRO A 68 10.62 -15.50 8.64
C PRO A 68 9.61 -16.60 8.27
N GLU A 69 8.35 -16.22 8.05
CA GLU A 69 7.27 -17.15 7.69
C GLU A 69 7.40 -17.71 6.26
N ASN A 70 8.28 -17.13 5.43
CA ASN A 70 8.60 -17.63 4.09
C ASN A 70 9.50 -18.87 4.08
N VAL A 71 9.79 -19.46 5.24
CA VAL A 71 10.63 -20.67 5.36
C VAL A 71 10.16 -21.82 4.48
N ILE A 72 8.85 -21.92 4.22
CA ILE A 72 8.26 -22.95 3.36
C ILE A 72 8.79 -22.92 1.91
N LEU A 73 9.33 -21.79 1.46
CA LEU A 73 9.85 -21.60 0.10
C LEU A 73 11.31 -22.01 -0.04
N LYS A 74 12.03 -22.23 1.07
CA LYS A 74 13.43 -22.64 1.07
C LYS A 74 13.62 -24.03 0.46
N ASP A 75 14.83 -24.29 0.00
CA ASP A 75 15.29 -25.60 -0.47
C ASP A 75 14.35 -26.23 -1.53
N GLY A 76 13.84 -25.42 -2.44
CA GLY A 76 12.91 -25.84 -3.48
C GLY A 76 11.44 -25.98 -3.01
N GLY A 77 11.13 -25.57 -1.78
CA GLY A 77 9.77 -25.67 -1.25
C GLY A 77 8.71 -24.89 -2.02
N TRP A 78 9.13 -23.92 -2.86
CA TRP A 78 8.27 -23.23 -3.82
C TRP A 78 7.62 -24.18 -4.86
N ASN A 79 8.21 -25.36 -5.13
CA ASN A 79 7.64 -26.40 -6.03
C ASN A 79 6.31 -26.99 -5.52
N LYS A 80 5.95 -26.73 -4.26
CA LYS A 80 4.66 -27.16 -3.68
C LYS A 80 3.47 -26.33 -4.19
N PHE A 81 3.76 -25.20 -4.86
CA PHE A 81 2.74 -24.33 -5.45
C PHE A 81 2.75 -24.48 -6.97
N GLN A 82 1.57 -24.48 -7.58
CA GLN A 82 1.43 -24.46 -9.03
C GLN A 82 1.78 -23.09 -9.60
N HIS A 83 1.61 -22.02 -8.81
CA HIS A 83 1.99 -20.66 -9.22
C HIS A 83 2.16 -19.74 -8.02
N ILE A 84 2.97 -18.68 -8.19
CA ILE A 84 3.22 -17.68 -7.16
C ILE A 84 2.94 -16.31 -7.76
N VAL A 85 2.07 -15.54 -7.10
CA VAL A 85 1.65 -14.20 -7.53
C VAL A 85 2.23 -13.16 -6.57
N PHE A 86 2.79 -12.12 -7.12
CA PHE A 86 3.39 -11.00 -6.41
C PHE A 86 2.63 -9.70 -6.69
N VAL A 87 2.68 -8.78 -5.76
CA VAL A 87 2.01 -7.48 -5.89
C VAL A 87 2.84 -6.45 -6.68
N THR A 88 4.16 -6.70 -6.87
CA THR A 88 5.05 -5.90 -7.70
C THR A 88 6.14 -6.76 -8.33
N ALA A 89 6.73 -6.29 -9.44
CA ALA A 89 7.90 -6.91 -10.04
C ALA A 89 9.12 -6.80 -9.11
N TRP A 90 9.26 -5.67 -8.40
CA TRP A 90 10.29 -5.52 -7.37
C TRP A 90 10.21 -6.64 -6.31
N GLN A 91 9.03 -6.92 -5.76
CA GLN A 91 8.83 -7.99 -4.78
C GLN A 91 9.17 -9.37 -5.39
N ARG A 92 8.64 -9.69 -6.59
CA ARG A 92 8.93 -10.93 -7.30
C ARG A 92 10.43 -11.17 -7.44
N ASP A 93 11.17 -10.15 -7.85
CA ASP A 93 12.61 -10.28 -8.11
C ASP A 93 13.39 -10.50 -6.80
N GLN A 94 12.96 -9.89 -5.67
CA GLN A 94 13.51 -10.19 -4.34
C GLN A 94 13.29 -11.67 -3.96
N TYR A 95 12.12 -12.24 -4.24
CA TYR A 95 11.82 -13.63 -3.96
C TYR A 95 12.60 -14.58 -4.88
N ILE A 96 12.71 -14.28 -6.17
CA ILE A 96 13.49 -15.08 -7.12
C ILE A 96 14.96 -15.10 -6.69
N MET A 97 15.56 -13.96 -6.36
CA MET A 97 16.95 -13.87 -5.89
C MET A 97 17.17 -14.65 -4.60
N ARG A 98 16.20 -14.65 -3.70
CA ARG A 98 16.34 -15.29 -2.38
C ARG A 98 16.12 -16.80 -2.39
N PHE A 99 15.15 -17.28 -3.16
CA PHE A 99 14.69 -18.67 -3.11
C PHE A 99 15.02 -19.48 -4.38
N GLY A 100 15.59 -18.86 -5.42
CA GLY A 100 15.98 -19.54 -6.65
C GLY A 100 14.81 -20.11 -7.44
N MET A 101 13.61 -19.55 -7.29
CA MET A 101 12.43 -20.03 -8.01
C MET A 101 12.44 -19.61 -9.48
N PRO A 102 11.92 -20.44 -10.39
CA PRO A 102 11.91 -20.12 -11.81
C PRO A 102 10.92 -19.00 -12.14
N TYR A 103 11.34 -18.08 -13.01
CA TYR A 103 10.53 -16.96 -13.45
C TYR A 103 9.17 -17.38 -14.03
N SER A 104 9.12 -18.56 -14.68
CA SER A 104 7.90 -19.12 -15.29
C SER A 104 6.80 -19.48 -14.30
N MET A 105 7.14 -19.66 -13.02
CA MET A 105 6.17 -19.90 -11.94
C MET A 105 5.66 -18.60 -11.30
N CYS A 106 6.12 -17.44 -11.75
CA CYS A 106 5.88 -16.16 -11.09
C CYS A 106 5.05 -15.24 -11.99
N SER A 107 4.02 -14.63 -11.43
CA SER A 107 3.27 -13.55 -12.09
C SER A 107 3.22 -12.32 -11.17
N VAL A 108 3.00 -11.17 -11.78
CA VAL A 108 2.72 -9.93 -11.04
C VAL A 108 1.28 -9.51 -11.32
N ILE A 109 0.48 -9.41 -10.27
CA ILE A 109 -0.84 -8.80 -10.29
C ILE A 109 -0.85 -7.70 -9.26
N HIS A 110 -0.80 -6.44 -9.71
CA HIS A 110 -0.69 -5.29 -8.82
C HIS A 110 -1.92 -5.16 -7.92
N ASN A 111 -1.70 -4.60 -6.72
CA ASN A 111 -2.80 -4.22 -5.85
C ASN A 111 -3.75 -3.27 -6.57
N ALA A 112 -5.04 -3.47 -6.34
CA ALA A 112 -6.09 -2.67 -6.97
C ALA A 112 -6.65 -1.63 -6.01
N VAL A 113 -7.05 -0.49 -6.55
CA VAL A 113 -7.85 0.53 -5.89
C VAL A 113 -9.01 0.92 -6.78
N GLU A 114 -10.11 1.36 -6.19
CA GLU A 114 -11.21 1.91 -6.96
C GLU A 114 -10.82 3.28 -7.50
N VAL A 115 -10.82 3.44 -8.82
CA VAL A 115 -10.50 4.71 -9.46
C VAL A 115 -11.81 5.46 -9.75
N LYS A 116 -11.95 6.64 -9.13
CA LYS A 116 -13.03 7.57 -9.46
C LYS A 116 -12.52 8.52 -10.56
N TYR A 117 -13.21 8.58 -11.69
CA TYR A 117 -12.82 9.44 -12.81
C TYR A 117 -13.33 10.88 -12.70
N ASP A 118 -14.15 11.17 -11.68
CA ASP A 118 -14.71 12.49 -11.44
C ASP A 118 -14.19 13.06 -10.11
N PRO A 119 -13.05 13.79 -10.15
CA PRO A 119 -12.44 14.37 -8.97
C PRO A 119 -13.28 15.52 -8.45
N LYS A 120 -13.46 15.57 -7.13
CA LYS A 120 -14.02 16.73 -6.48
C LYS A 120 -13.03 17.89 -6.52
N GLU A 121 -13.54 19.09 -6.74
CA GLU A 121 -12.76 20.32 -6.56
C GLU A 121 -12.33 20.42 -5.09
N LYS A 122 -11.04 20.70 -4.87
CA LYS A 122 -10.47 20.82 -3.52
C LYS A 122 -10.38 22.29 -3.14
N ASP A 123 -10.74 22.57 -1.88
CA ASP A 123 -10.58 23.89 -1.31
C ASP A 123 -9.09 24.20 -1.10
N MET A 124 -8.60 25.27 -1.72
CA MET A 124 -7.19 25.68 -1.69
C MET A 124 -6.87 26.71 -0.58
N GLU A 125 -7.82 27.08 0.27
CA GLU A 125 -7.57 28.01 1.40
C GLU A 125 -6.60 27.37 2.42
N THR A 126 -6.80 26.07 2.71
CA THR A 126 -5.92 25.31 3.58
C THR A 126 -5.33 24.12 2.82
N ILE A 127 -4.03 24.06 2.68
CA ILE A 127 -3.33 22.93 2.07
C ILE A 127 -3.28 21.78 3.07
N ARG A 128 -4.08 20.74 2.87
CA ARG A 128 -4.20 19.59 3.74
C ARG A 128 -3.22 18.50 3.35
N PHE A 129 -2.48 18.04 4.36
CA PHE A 129 -1.66 16.84 4.32
C PHE A 129 -2.39 15.70 5.00
N VAL A 130 -2.17 14.47 4.56
CA VAL A 130 -2.67 13.27 5.22
C VAL A 130 -1.56 12.25 5.41
N TYR A 131 -1.58 11.59 6.57
CA TYR A 131 -0.84 10.36 6.84
C TYR A 131 -1.84 9.28 7.26
N HIS A 132 -1.89 8.15 6.55
CA HIS A 132 -2.88 7.08 6.78
C HIS A 132 -2.27 5.68 6.70
N THR A 133 -1.12 5.55 7.35
CA THR A 133 -0.44 4.26 7.53
C THR A 133 -0.10 4.04 9.01
N THR A 134 0.38 2.83 9.35
CA THR A 134 0.84 2.53 10.71
C THR A 134 2.06 3.38 11.09
N PRO A 135 2.22 3.76 12.36
CA PRO A 135 3.16 4.80 12.76
C PRO A 135 4.63 4.44 12.51
N HIS A 136 5.00 3.15 12.55
CA HIS A 136 6.38 2.68 12.35
C HIS A 136 6.91 2.90 10.91
N ARG A 137 6.06 3.38 9.99
CA ARG A 137 6.44 3.56 8.58
C ARG A 137 6.99 4.96 8.26
N GLY A 138 7.30 5.77 9.29
CA GLY A 138 7.92 7.07 9.12
C GLY A 138 7.15 8.24 9.74
N LEU A 139 6.14 8.00 10.58
CA LEU A 139 5.42 9.07 11.29
C LEU A 139 6.36 9.89 12.19
N GLU A 140 7.35 9.24 12.81
CA GLU A 140 8.38 9.90 13.62
C GLU A 140 9.23 10.92 12.85
N LEU A 141 9.39 10.71 11.54
CA LEU A 141 10.07 11.68 10.67
C LEU A 141 9.10 12.74 10.15
N LEU A 142 7.87 12.34 9.82
CA LEU A 142 6.87 13.26 9.29
C LEU A 142 6.54 14.40 10.25
N VAL A 143 6.32 14.09 11.53
CA VAL A 143 5.88 15.08 12.52
C VAL A 143 6.86 16.25 12.66
N PRO A 144 8.18 16.06 12.91
CA PRO A 144 9.12 17.16 12.99
C PRO A 144 9.33 17.88 11.65
N VAL A 145 9.28 17.17 10.51
CA VAL A 145 9.34 17.76 9.16
C VAL A 145 8.15 18.70 8.97
N PHE A 146 6.94 18.24 9.25
CA PHE A 146 5.73 19.05 9.11
C PHE A 146 5.72 20.24 10.08
N ALA A 147 6.11 20.04 11.33
CA ALA A 147 6.23 21.13 12.31
C ALA A 147 7.21 22.23 11.86
N SER A 148 8.26 21.84 11.13
CA SER A 148 9.21 22.82 10.54
C SER A 148 8.59 23.56 9.36
N LEU A 149 7.82 22.88 8.49
CA LEU A 149 7.09 23.50 7.39
C LEU A 149 6.00 24.46 7.90
N ALA A 150 5.29 24.13 8.98
CA ALA A 150 4.26 24.97 9.58
C ALA A 150 4.78 26.29 10.15
N LYS A 151 6.10 26.43 10.38
CA LYS A 151 6.72 27.72 10.76
C LYS A 151 6.91 28.67 9.56
N GLU A 152 6.89 28.13 8.34
CA GLU A 152 7.08 28.91 7.10
C GLU A 152 5.77 29.12 6.33
N PHE A 153 4.81 28.20 6.50
CA PHE A 153 3.52 28.18 5.81
C PHE A 153 2.40 28.05 6.84
N ASP A 154 1.65 29.12 7.04
CA ASP A 154 0.58 29.22 8.05
C ASP A 154 -0.74 28.60 7.60
N ASN A 155 -0.90 28.36 6.29
CA ASN A 155 -2.10 27.78 5.71
C ASN A 155 -1.99 26.27 5.42
N ILE A 156 -1.18 25.53 6.17
CA ILE A 156 -1.06 24.07 6.03
C ILE A 156 -1.64 23.35 7.25
N HIS A 157 -2.19 22.15 7.06
CA HIS A 157 -2.71 21.29 8.12
C HIS A 157 -2.41 19.81 7.84
N LEU A 158 -2.03 19.06 8.88
CA LEU A 158 -1.76 17.62 8.80
C LEU A 158 -2.82 16.82 9.56
N ASP A 159 -3.53 15.97 8.84
CA ASP A 159 -4.46 14.99 9.39
C ASP A 159 -3.79 13.62 9.48
N VAL A 160 -3.75 13.01 10.68
CA VAL A 160 -3.06 11.73 10.93
C VAL A 160 -4.07 10.65 11.32
N TYR A 161 -4.22 9.65 10.45
CA TYR A 161 -5.02 8.43 10.64
C TYR A 161 -4.06 7.25 10.84
N SER A 162 -3.73 6.93 12.08
CA SER A 162 -2.65 5.99 12.36
C SER A 162 -2.86 5.23 13.67
N GLY A 163 -2.45 3.96 13.66
CA GLY A 163 -2.47 3.07 14.82
C GLY A 163 -2.30 1.62 14.39
N PHE A 164 -2.06 0.74 15.36
CA PHE A 164 -1.90 -0.69 15.12
C PHE A 164 -3.20 -1.49 15.29
N GLU A 165 -4.31 -0.84 15.67
CA GLU A 165 -5.65 -1.45 15.78
C GLU A 165 -6.11 -2.06 14.46
N ILE A 166 -5.64 -1.51 13.32
CA ILE A 166 -5.92 -2.06 11.99
C ILE A 166 -5.49 -3.53 11.85
N TYR A 167 -4.54 -3.97 12.68
CA TYR A 167 -4.07 -5.36 12.75
C TYR A 167 -4.52 -6.09 14.01
N GLY A 168 -5.31 -5.45 14.90
CA GLY A 168 -5.64 -5.98 16.21
C GLY A 168 -4.45 -6.03 17.17
N TRP A 169 -3.49 -5.10 17.03
CA TRP A 169 -2.25 -5.03 17.81
C TRP A 169 -2.16 -3.74 18.63
N GLU A 170 -3.26 -3.34 19.29
CA GLU A 170 -3.39 -2.09 20.04
C GLU A 170 -2.24 -1.85 21.03
N GLY A 171 -1.74 -2.91 21.66
CA GLY A 171 -0.61 -2.83 22.60
C GLY A 171 0.68 -2.25 22.01
N ARG A 172 0.85 -2.28 20.66
CA ARG A 172 1.99 -1.66 20.00
C ARG A 172 1.91 -0.15 19.90
N ASN A 173 0.75 0.45 20.13
CA ASN A 173 0.58 1.90 20.16
C ASN A 173 1.34 2.56 21.32
N ALA A 174 1.56 1.85 22.43
CA ALA A 174 2.22 2.38 23.62
C ALA A 174 3.57 3.05 23.32
N ALA A 175 4.35 2.54 22.37
CA ALA A 175 5.61 3.13 21.94
C ALA A 175 5.43 4.48 21.20
N TYR A 176 4.25 4.75 20.66
CA TYR A 176 3.93 5.92 19.84
C TYR A 176 3.02 6.94 20.55
N GLU A 177 2.53 6.64 21.76
CA GLU A 177 1.68 7.54 22.55
C GLU A 177 2.29 8.96 22.72
N PRO A 178 3.61 9.12 23.01
CA PRO A 178 4.19 10.46 23.09
C PRO A 178 4.12 11.23 21.77
N LEU A 179 4.27 10.51 20.63
CA LEU A 179 4.17 11.12 19.31
C LEU A 179 2.72 11.51 18.98
N PHE A 180 1.75 10.67 19.34
CA PHE A 180 0.32 10.97 19.17
C PHE A 180 -0.10 12.17 20.02
N ALA A 181 0.40 12.28 21.26
CA ALA A 181 0.18 13.46 22.12
C ALA A 181 0.78 14.72 21.48
N GLN A 182 2.01 14.66 20.97
CA GLN A 182 2.65 15.78 20.27
C GLN A 182 1.81 16.26 19.07
N ILE A 183 1.25 15.34 18.28
CA ILE A 183 0.36 15.68 17.16
C ILE A 183 -0.90 16.38 17.68
N ALA A 184 -1.53 15.84 18.74
CA ALA A 184 -2.78 16.37 19.29
C ALA A 184 -2.62 17.78 19.90
N GLU A 185 -1.43 18.11 20.40
CA GLU A 185 -1.13 19.42 20.98
C GLU A 185 -0.73 20.48 19.94
N HIS A 186 -0.41 20.08 18.71
CA HIS A 186 0.08 20.98 17.67
C HIS A 186 -1.06 21.66 16.91
N SER A 187 -1.08 22.99 16.84
CA SER A 187 -2.17 23.79 16.25
C SER A 187 -2.45 23.49 14.76
N HIS A 188 -1.46 22.99 14.01
CA HIS A 188 -1.56 22.64 12.59
C HIS A 188 -1.67 21.12 12.33
N MET A 189 -1.90 20.31 13.38
CA MET A 189 -2.04 18.86 13.21
C MET A 189 -3.28 18.35 13.93
N THR A 190 -3.86 17.27 13.43
CA THR A 190 -4.96 16.54 14.09
C THR A 190 -4.69 15.06 14.08
N TYR A 191 -4.72 14.42 15.27
CA TYR A 191 -4.67 12.97 15.40
C TYR A 191 -6.09 12.40 15.45
N HIS A 192 -6.43 11.55 14.48
CA HIS A 192 -7.76 10.93 14.37
C HIS A 192 -7.80 9.49 14.89
N GLY A 193 -6.65 8.90 15.21
CA GLY A 193 -6.58 7.47 15.50
C GLY A 193 -6.83 6.60 14.26
N VAL A 194 -7.22 5.35 14.47
CA VAL A 194 -7.63 4.46 13.38
C VAL A 194 -9.08 4.73 13.01
N LYS A 195 -9.34 4.86 11.72
CA LYS A 195 -10.66 5.07 11.13
C LYS A 195 -10.99 4.00 10.11
N SER A 196 -12.24 3.90 9.71
CA SER A 196 -12.65 3.05 8.60
C SER A 196 -11.97 3.49 7.29
N ASN A 197 -11.80 2.57 6.35
CA ASN A 197 -11.24 2.93 5.04
C ASN A 197 -12.11 3.96 4.31
N GLU A 198 -13.44 3.91 4.49
CA GLU A 198 -14.37 4.87 3.92
C GLU A 198 -14.12 6.29 4.44
N GLU A 199 -14.01 6.46 5.77
CA GLU A 199 -13.68 7.76 6.40
C GLU A 199 -12.33 8.30 5.93
N VAL A 200 -11.32 7.40 5.81
CA VAL A 200 -10.00 7.78 5.28
C VAL A 200 -10.10 8.25 3.84
N LEU A 201 -10.79 7.52 2.96
CA LEU A 201 -10.96 7.89 1.56
C LEU A 201 -11.69 9.23 1.40
N GLU A 202 -12.67 9.53 2.25
CA GLU A 202 -13.34 10.84 2.27
C GLU A 202 -12.38 11.98 2.67
N ALA A 203 -11.45 11.71 3.59
CA ALA A 203 -10.42 12.68 3.98
C ALA A 203 -9.41 12.90 2.84
N LEU A 204 -8.98 11.84 2.15
CA LEU A 204 -8.08 11.93 0.99
C LEU A 204 -8.69 12.76 -0.15
N ASP A 205 -9.99 12.61 -0.40
CA ASP A 205 -10.69 13.38 -1.44
C ASP A 205 -10.66 14.91 -1.18
N LYS A 206 -10.43 15.32 0.07
CA LYS A 206 -10.31 16.74 0.48
C LYS A 206 -8.86 17.19 0.67
N SER A 207 -7.89 16.28 0.58
CA SER A 207 -6.49 16.54 0.91
C SER A 207 -5.64 16.76 -0.33
N HIS A 208 -4.53 17.48 -0.18
CA HIS A 208 -3.70 17.97 -1.28
C HIS A 208 -2.37 17.24 -1.40
N ILE A 209 -1.73 16.93 -0.26
CA ILE A 209 -0.38 16.37 -0.23
C ILE A 209 -0.35 15.12 0.64
N PHE A 210 0.18 14.04 0.06
CA PHE A 210 0.59 12.83 0.77
C PHE A 210 2.10 12.87 0.93
N LEU A 211 2.57 13.38 2.08
CA LEU A 211 3.98 13.35 2.44
C LEU A 211 4.27 12.07 3.22
N TYR A 212 5.05 11.20 2.61
CA TYR A 212 5.36 9.89 3.16
C TYR A 212 6.88 9.67 3.26
N PRO A 213 7.55 10.20 4.30
CA PRO A 213 8.96 9.97 4.55
C PRO A 213 9.19 8.55 5.08
N ASN A 214 8.88 7.59 4.23
CA ASN A 214 8.80 6.18 4.59
C ASN A 214 10.17 5.57 4.89
N ILE A 215 10.24 4.85 6.01
CA ILE A 215 11.41 4.08 6.46
C ILE A 215 11.18 2.57 6.40
N TRP A 216 10.00 2.15 5.97
CA TRP A 216 9.62 0.75 5.82
C TRP A 216 9.80 0.27 4.38
N LYS A 217 10.38 -0.90 4.19
CA LYS A 217 10.57 -1.50 2.87
C LYS A 217 9.23 -2.03 2.33
N GLU A 218 8.53 -1.22 1.54
CA GLU A 218 7.23 -1.59 0.99
C GLU A 218 7.34 -2.65 -0.10
N THR A 219 6.40 -3.60 -0.12
CA THR A 219 6.20 -4.56 -1.22
C THR A 219 5.25 -4.01 -2.27
N SER A 220 4.29 -3.20 -1.86
CA SER A 220 3.37 -2.38 -2.64
C SER A 220 2.59 -1.50 -1.66
N CYS A 221 2.51 -0.21 -1.89
CA CYS A 221 1.89 0.73 -0.96
C CYS A 221 0.47 1.08 -1.40
N ILE A 222 -0.56 0.46 -0.79
CA ILE A 222 -1.97 0.78 -1.08
C ILE A 222 -2.27 2.23 -0.70
N ALA A 223 -1.73 2.73 0.42
CA ALA A 223 -1.92 4.12 0.84
C ALA A 223 -1.42 5.12 -0.22
N LEU A 224 -0.29 4.83 -0.88
CA LEU A 224 0.21 5.65 -1.99
C LEU A 224 -0.75 5.58 -3.20
N LEU A 225 -1.26 4.40 -3.54
CA LEU A 225 -2.24 4.24 -4.62
C LEU A 225 -3.54 5.00 -4.34
N GLU A 226 -4.03 4.97 -3.10
CA GLU A 226 -5.21 5.70 -2.67
C GLU A 226 -5.01 7.22 -2.72
N ALA A 227 -3.82 7.70 -2.31
CA ALA A 227 -3.47 9.12 -2.40
C ALA A 227 -3.37 9.60 -3.86
N ILE A 228 -2.73 8.84 -4.75
CA ILE A 228 -2.67 9.15 -6.19
C ILE A 228 -4.08 9.18 -6.79
N LYS A 229 -4.90 8.16 -6.47
CA LYS A 229 -6.30 8.08 -6.92
C LYS A 229 -7.11 9.32 -6.49
N SER A 230 -6.87 9.79 -5.26
CA SER A 230 -7.51 11.00 -4.72
C SER A 230 -6.88 12.29 -5.24
N GLN A 231 -6.01 12.22 -6.26
CA GLN A 231 -5.37 13.36 -6.89
C GLN A 231 -4.60 14.25 -5.91
N MET A 232 -3.81 13.64 -5.08
CA MET A 232 -2.89 14.32 -4.18
C MET A 232 -1.50 14.41 -4.82
N ILE A 233 -0.75 15.44 -4.52
CA ILE A 233 0.69 15.45 -4.77
C ILE A 233 1.34 14.51 -3.76
N CYS A 234 1.90 13.41 -4.24
CA CYS A 234 2.55 12.41 -3.40
C CYS A 234 4.06 12.63 -3.39
N ILE A 235 4.66 12.71 -2.21
CA ILE A 235 6.09 12.94 -1.99
C ILE A 235 6.62 11.79 -1.13
N HIS A 236 7.59 11.02 -1.63
CA HIS A 236 8.12 9.85 -0.93
C HIS A 236 9.54 9.48 -1.40
N PRO A 237 10.29 8.64 -0.64
CA PRO A 237 11.60 8.17 -1.08
C PRO A 237 11.49 7.10 -2.19
N ASN A 238 12.57 6.91 -2.93
CA ASN A 238 12.73 5.81 -3.89
C ASN A 238 13.12 4.49 -3.19
N TYR A 239 12.32 4.04 -2.21
CA TYR A 239 12.63 2.91 -1.33
C TYR A 239 11.68 1.73 -1.52
N GLY A 240 12.24 0.50 -1.58
CA GLY A 240 11.46 -0.71 -1.79
C GLY A 240 10.70 -0.68 -3.12
N ALA A 241 9.44 -1.08 -3.11
CA ALA A 241 8.56 -1.06 -4.28
C ALA A 241 7.85 0.28 -4.52
N LEU A 242 8.16 1.36 -3.76
CA LEU A 242 7.52 2.65 -3.96
C LEU A 242 7.69 3.21 -5.38
N PRO A 243 8.88 3.14 -6.02
CA PRO A 243 9.03 3.60 -7.41
C PRO A 243 8.11 2.88 -8.39
N GLU A 244 7.96 1.55 -8.26
CA GLU A 244 7.05 0.78 -9.10
C GLU A 244 5.58 1.10 -8.81
N THR A 245 5.22 1.23 -7.53
CA THR A 245 3.86 1.60 -7.09
C THR A 245 3.47 2.97 -7.64
N ALA A 246 4.37 3.93 -7.57
CA ALA A 246 4.18 5.32 -8.00
C ALA A 246 3.97 5.48 -9.51
N ALA A 247 4.52 4.59 -10.35
CA ALA A 247 4.36 4.60 -11.81
C ALA A 247 4.63 5.98 -12.46
N ASN A 248 5.61 6.73 -11.95
CA ASN A 248 5.97 8.10 -12.36
C ASN A 248 4.90 9.18 -12.08
N ALA A 249 3.90 8.90 -11.24
CA ALA A 249 2.83 9.83 -10.88
C ALA A 249 3.13 10.64 -9.61
N THR A 250 4.36 10.66 -9.14
CA THR A 250 4.73 11.22 -7.83
C THR A 250 6.05 11.97 -7.88
N ILE A 251 6.35 12.69 -6.82
CA ILE A 251 7.65 13.31 -6.59
C ILE A 251 8.46 12.39 -5.69
N MET A 252 9.54 11.82 -6.22
CA MET A 252 10.44 10.96 -5.48
C MET A 252 11.75 11.67 -5.14
N TYR A 253 12.27 11.38 -3.94
CA TYR A 253 13.60 11.77 -3.54
C TYR A 253 14.43 10.53 -3.15
N ASP A 254 15.76 10.69 -3.11
CA ASP A 254 16.65 9.57 -2.83
C ASP A 254 16.53 9.11 -1.37
N TRP A 255 16.36 7.80 -1.19
CA TRP A 255 16.42 7.16 0.11
C TRP A 255 17.80 7.35 0.76
N ASN A 256 17.82 7.58 2.07
CA ASN A 256 19.05 7.66 2.84
C ASN A 256 18.88 6.91 4.18
N GLU A 257 19.86 6.10 4.53
CA GLU A 257 19.88 5.36 5.81
C GLU A 257 20.04 6.29 7.02
N ASP A 258 20.72 7.43 6.85
CA ASP A 258 20.75 8.50 7.85
C ASP A 258 19.38 9.20 7.86
N LEU A 259 18.64 8.96 8.94
CA LEU A 259 17.28 9.48 9.08
C LEU A 259 17.22 11.01 9.14
N ASN A 260 18.30 11.70 9.54
CA ASN A 260 18.35 13.17 9.51
C ASN A 260 18.47 13.66 8.05
N HIS A 261 19.33 13.05 7.25
CA HIS A 261 19.42 13.35 5.82
C HIS A 261 18.10 13.02 5.11
N HIS A 262 17.50 11.87 5.43
CA HIS A 262 16.21 11.46 4.88
C HIS A 262 15.09 12.48 5.20
N ALA A 263 14.98 12.92 6.45
CA ALA A 263 14.04 13.96 6.88
C ALA A 263 14.30 15.30 6.17
N ASN A 264 15.57 15.69 6.02
CA ASN A 264 15.95 16.92 5.33
C ASN A 264 15.58 16.91 3.83
N TYR A 265 15.70 15.76 3.14
CA TYR A 265 15.23 15.63 1.77
C TYR A 265 13.70 15.77 1.69
N ALA A 266 12.97 15.07 2.56
CA ALA A 266 11.52 15.18 2.65
C ALA A 266 11.07 16.64 2.87
N TYR A 267 11.72 17.34 3.82
CA TYR A 267 11.48 18.76 4.08
C TYR A 267 11.76 19.63 2.86
N ALA A 268 12.95 19.52 2.26
CA ALA A 268 13.38 20.39 1.16
C ALA A 268 12.46 20.24 -0.06
N VAL A 269 12.12 19.01 -0.44
CA VAL A 269 11.23 18.73 -1.57
C VAL A 269 9.82 19.26 -1.28
N THR A 270 9.29 19.02 -0.08
CA THR A 270 7.95 19.48 0.28
C THR A 270 7.88 21.02 0.34
N ARG A 271 8.91 21.66 0.89
CA ARG A 271 9.03 23.11 0.91
C ARG A 271 9.02 23.70 -0.50
N GLN A 272 9.73 23.08 -1.45
CA GLN A 272 9.71 23.48 -2.86
C GLN A 272 8.30 23.35 -3.45
N VAL A 273 7.61 22.24 -3.23
CA VAL A 273 6.22 22.03 -3.70
C VAL A 273 5.30 23.12 -3.16
N LEU A 274 5.31 23.37 -1.85
CA LEU A 274 4.49 24.43 -1.22
C LEU A 274 4.80 25.81 -1.79
N THR A 275 6.09 26.10 -2.05
CA THR A 275 6.51 27.36 -2.66
C THR A 275 5.95 27.50 -4.08
N GLN A 276 5.95 26.43 -4.87
CA GLN A 276 5.35 26.44 -6.21
C GLN A 276 3.83 26.62 -6.14
N MET A 277 3.15 25.90 -5.26
CA MET A 277 1.69 26.06 -5.06
C MET A 277 1.32 27.51 -4.66
N LYS A 278 2.16 28.16 -3.84
CA LYS A 278 1.95 29.56 -3.44
C LYS A 278 2.15 30.53 -4.61
N ASN A 279 3.11 30.27 -5.49
CA ASN A 279 3.49 31.17 -6.60
C ASN A 279 2.66 30.96 -7.86
N ASP A 280 2.13 29.74 -8.06
CA ASP A 280 1.32 29.37 -9.22
C ASP A 280 0.02 28.68 -8.76
N PRO A 281 -1.12 29.36 -8.84
CA PRO A 281 -2.43 28.77 -8.48
C PRO A 281 -2.80 27.53 -9.29
N ASN A 282 -2.22 27.33 -10.47
CA ASN A 282 -2.50 26.18 -11.33
C ASN A 282 -1.55 25.01 -11.08
N TYR A 283 -0.48 25.18 -10.30
CA TYR A 283 0.54 24.16 -10.08
C TYR A 283 -0.08 22.83 -9.58
N PHE A 284 -0.95 22.88 -8.59
CA PHE A 284 -1.61 21.69 -8.04
C PHE A 284 -2.42 20.95 -9.11
N HIS A 285 -3.27 21.65 -9.84
CA HIS A 285 -4.12 21.06 -10.88
C HIS A 285 -3.31 20.54 -12.08
N GLY A 286 -2.26 21.25 -12.48
CA GLY A 286 -1.36 20.82 -13.54
C GLY A 286 -0.60 19.54 -13.20
N PHE A 287 -0.18 19.38 -11.94
CA PHE A 287 0.50 18.19 -11.47
C PHE A 287 -0.44 16.97 -11.43
N THR A 288 -1.62 17.11 -10.82
CA THR A 288 -2.52 15.98 -10.57
C THR A 288 -3.31 15.54 -11.82
N PHE A 289 -3.38 16.35 -12.87
CA PHE A 289 -4.10 16.00 -14.10
C PHE A 289 -3.52 14.78 -14.82
N SER A 290 -2.20 14.60 -14.81
CA SER A 290 -1.51 13.48 -15.48
C SER A 290 -1.67 12.15 -14.78
N ASP A 291 -2.04 12.13 -13.51
CA ASP A 291 -2.02 10.93 -12.66
C ASP A 291 -3.12 9.92 -13.01
N ARG A 292 -4.17 10.36 -13.69
CA ARG A 292 -5.31 9.52 -14.06
C ARG A 292 -4.93 8.32 -14.93
N PHE A 293 -3.94 8.46 -15.80
CA PHE A 293 -3.48 7.39 -16.70
C PHE A 293 -2.62 6.35 -16.00
N ASN A 294 -1.92 6.74 -14.94
CA ASN A 294 -0.97 5.88 -14.25
C ASN A 294 -1.63 4.79 -13.40
N LEU A 295 -2.89 4.99 -13.00
CA LEU A 295 -3.64 4.01 -12.20
C LEU A 295 -4.40 2.97 -13.04
N ALA A 296 -4.33 3.01 -14.37
CA ALA A 296 -5.06 2.04 -15.21
C ALA A 296 -4.72 0.58 -14.86
N ARG A 297 -3.44 0.29 -14.55
CA ARG A 297 -2.99 -1.05 -14.13
C ARG A 297 -3.48 -1.47 -12.74
N ASN A 298 -3.82 -0.50 -11.88
CA ASN A 298 -4.20 -0.72 -10.49
C ASN A 298 -5.72 -0.65 -10.28
N ASN A 299 -6.53 -0.66 -11.33
CA ASN A 299 -7.97 -0.65 -11.18
C ASN A 299 -8.55 -2.06 -10.91
N VAL A 300 -9.68 -2.10 -10.24
CA VAL A 300 -10.35 -3.34 -9.80
C VAL A 300 -10.76 -4.24 -10.97
N ALA A 301 -11.20 -3.67 -12.11
CA ALA A 301 -11.61 -4.45 -13.27
C ALA A 301 -10.41 -5.18 -13.92
N SER A 302 -9.28 -4.48 -14.08
CA SER A 302 -8.04 -5.10 -14.57
C SER A 302 -7.55 -6.20 -13.63
N PHE A 303 -7.59 -5.96 -12.33
CA PHE A 303 -7.25 -6.94 -11.29
C PHE A 303 -8.09 -8.21 -11.42
N GLY A 304 -9.41 -8.09 -11.46
CA GLY A 304 -10.32 -9.23 -11.63
C GLY A 304 -10.07 -10.01 -12.92
N THR A 305 -9.86 -9.31 -14.04
CA THR A 305 -9.56 -9.94 -15.34
C THR A 305 -8.25 -10.73 -15.30
N MET A 306 -7.19 -10.16 -14.74
CA MET A 306 -5.88 -10.84 -14.63
C MET A 306 -5.98 -12.09 -13.75
N TRP A 307 -6.64 -12.00 -12.61
CA TRP A 307 -6.85 -13.14 -11.72
C TRP A 307 -7.72 -14.24 -12.38
N ASN A 308 -8.85 -13.90 -12.98
CA ASN A 308 -9.69 -14.87 -13.69
C ASN A 308 -8.91 -15.60 -14.77
N THR A 309 -8.13 -14.88 -15.58
CA THR A 309 -7.32 -15.47 -16.66
C THR A 309 -6.26 -16.42 -16.11
N LEU A 310 -5.51 -15.99 -15.09
CA LEU A 310 -4.46 -16.78 -14.47
C LEU A 310 -5.01 -18.08 -13.86
N LEU A 311 -6.07 -17.98 -13.05
CA LEU A 311 -6.62 -19.12 -12.34
C LEU A 311 -7.27 -20.14 -13.29
N ARG A 312 -7.96 -19.69 -14.36
CA ARG A 312 -8.49 -20.59 -15.40
C ARG A 312 -7.36 -21.37 -16.09
N ASN A 313 -6.29 -20.68 -16.49
CA ASN A 313 -5.15 -21.33 -17.16
C ASN A 313 -4.48 -22.39 -16.25
N ILE A 314 -4.31 -22.08 -14.95
CA ILE A 314 -3.72 -23.02 -13.98
C ILE A 314 -4.66 -24.23 -13.79
N THR A 315 -5.95 -24.01 -13.61
CA THR A 315 -6.94 -25.07 -13.39
C THR A 315 -7.03 -25.99 -14.59
N ASP A 316 -7.01 -25.46 -15.82
CA ASP A 316 -7.05 -26.23 -17.05
C ASP A 316 -5.78 -27.06 -17.24
N ALA A 317 -4.63 -26.55 -16.85
CA ALA A 317 -3.36 -27.29 -16.86
C ALA A 317 -3.32 -28.39 -15.80
N TYR A 318 -3.89 -28.15 -14.62
CA TYR A 318 -3.91 -29.09 -13.49
C TYR A 318 -4.83 -30.30 -13.74
N LYS A 319 -5.89 -30.14 -14.54
CA LYS A 319 -6.83 -31.22 -14.90
C LYS A 319 -6.32 -32.14 -16.02
N ARG A 320 -5.22 -31.81 -16.70
CA ARG A 320 -4.57 -32.61 -17.76
C ARG A 320 -3.52 -33.55 -17.19
#